data_3c0a1a15a6387ade3f56dc12c52e08a9
#
_entry.id   3c0a1a15a6387ade3f56dc12c52e08a9
#
_cell.length_a   1.000
_cell.length_b   1.000
_cell.length_c   1.000
_cell.angle_alpha   90.00
_cell.angle_beta   90.00
_cell.angle_gamma   90.00
#
_symmetry.space_group_name_H-M   'P 1'
#
loop_
_entity.id
_entity.type
_entity.pdbx_description
1 polymer ?
#
loop_
_entity_poly.entity_id
_entity_poly.type
_entity_poly.pdbx_seq_one_letter_code
_entity_poly.pdbx_strand_id
1 'polypeptide(L)'
;DKYKGGLPGTPEQDGDRYVEIWNLVFMQYEKIDGELQKLRTKCVDTGMGLERITALISETADNYDTDLFQFLFKEIEEKCKIKQESKNLVSFKIISDHLKSICMLMAEGIIPSNEGRGYVLRRLIRRALMHVNKIHSSGVVLNELVKVTIEKYSKIYFELNKRVSFIEKNLKIEEEKFVETIDIGCLLYTSPSPRDRY
;
A
#
# COMPACT_ATOMS: atom_id res chain seq x y z
N ASP A 1 2.85 -7.92 29.11
CA ASP A 1 2.00 -6.84 28.54
C ASP A 1 2.84 -5.82 27.78
N LYS A 2 3.25 -6.21 26.57
CA LYS A 2 4.07 -5.36 25.67
C LYS A 2 3.19 -4.37 24.89
N TYR A 3 1.90 -4.69 24.71
CA TYR A 3 0.99 -3.92 23.88
C TYR A 3 -0.14 -3.31 24.72
N LYS A 4 -0.57 -2.10 24.33
CA LYS A 4 -1.70 -1.39 24.95
C LYS A 4 -3.02 -1.84 24.32
N GLY A 5 -4.10 -1.77 25.06
CA GLY A 5 -5.47 -2.05 24.63
C GLY A 5 -6.23 -2.90 25.62
N GLY A 6 -7.49 -2.57 25.84
CA GLY A 6 -8.44 -3.35 26.64
C GLY A 6 -9.04 -4.49 25.84
N LEU A 7 -9.96 -5.23 26.46
CA LEU A 7 -10.70 -6.31 25.79
C LEU A 7 -11.56 -5.75 24.64
N PRO A 8 -11.72 -6.49 23.54
CA PRO A 8 -12.63 -6.11 22.47
C PRO A 8 -14.04 -5.86 23.01
N GLY A 9 -14.69 -4.77 22.55
CA GLY A 9 -16.01 -4.35 23.01
C GLY A 9 -16.00 -3.48 24.27
N THR A 10 -14.86 -3.18 24.85
CA THR A 10 -14.73 -2.21 25.96
C THR A 10 -14.31 -0.82 25.46
N PRO A 11 -14.57 0.26 26.27
CA PRO A 11 -14.12 1.60 25.89
C PRO A 11 -12.60 1.74 25.67
N GLU A 12 -11.81 0.88 26.30
CA GLU A 12 -10.35 0.86 26.23
C GLU A 12 -9.80 -0.09 25.16
N GLN A 13 -10.64 -0.58 24.24
CA GLN A 13 -10.25 -1.57 23.21
C GLN A 13 -9.18 -1.07 22.24
N ASP A 14 -8.98 0.26 22.12
CA ASP A 14 -8.02 0.84 21.20
C ASP A 14 -6.58 0.47 21.57
N GLY A 15 -5.85 -0.08 20.60
CA GLY A 15 -4.45 -0.47 20.73
C GLY A 15 -4.13 -1.77 20.02
N ASP A 16 -2.87 -2.19 20.08
CA ASP A 16 -2.32 -3.32 19.33
C ASP A 16 -2.36 -4.66 20.10
N ARG A 17 -3.01 -4.71 21.27
CA ARG A 17 -3.06 -5.93 22.11
C ARG A 17 -3.93 -7.02 21.50
N TYR A 18 -5.03 -6.62 20.87
CA TYR A 18 -5.95 -7.52 20.17
C TYR A 18 -6.02 -7.11 18.70
N VAL A 19 -5.71 -8.02 17.82
CA VAL A 19 -5.75 -7.82 16.37
C VAL A 19 -6.88 -8.66 15.79
N GLU A 20 -7.81 -8.00 15.11
CA GLU A 20 -8.85 -8.69 14.35
C GLU A 20 -8.22 -9.41 13.17
N ILE A 21 -8.37 -10.73 13.11
CA ILE A 21 -7.89 -11.55 11.99
C ILE A 21 -9.03 -12.02 11.08
N TRP A 22 -10.22 -12.10 11.61
CA TRP A 22 -11.39 -12.63 10.91
C TRP A 22 -12.66 -11.89 11.33
N ASN A 23 -13.43 -11.44 10.37
CA ASN A 23 -14.70 -10.75 10.56
C ASN A 23 -15.85 -11.59 10.02
N LEU A 24 -16.95 -11.67 10.78
CA LEU A 24 -18.19 -12.35 10.43
C LEU A 24 -19.35 -11.35 10.46
N VAL A 25 -20.02 -11.17 9.34
CA VAL A 25 -21.16 -10.26 9.20
C VAL A 25 -22.45 -11.06 8.99
N PHE A 26 -23.38 -10.97 9.94
CA PHE A 26 -24.67 -11.62 9.89
C PHE A 26 -25.70 -10.70 9.24
N MET A 27 -25.88 -10.84 7.93
CA MET A 27 -26.78 -9.99 7.15
C MET A 27 -28.23 -10.46 7.34
N GLN A 28 -29.10 -9.53 7.77
CA GLN A 28 -30.53 -9.74 7.99
C GLN A 28 -31.40 -8.80 7.16
N TYR A 29 -30.84 -7.68 6.70
CA TYR A 29 -31.53 -6.62 5.99
C TYR A 29 -30.77 -6.23 4.73
N GLU A 30 -31.51 -5.75 3.74
CA GLU A 30 -30.99 -5.09 2.54
C GLU A 30 -31.60 -3.68 2.42
N LYS A 31 -30.89 -2.77 1.78
CA LYS A 31 -31.37 -1.42 1.56
C LYS A 31 -31.82 -1.27 0.11
N ILE A 32 -33.14 -1.17 -0.11
CA ILE A 32 -33.77 -0.97 -1.42
C ILE A 32 -34.44 0.41 -1.41
N ASP A 33 -34.12 1.24 -2.38
CA ASP A 33 -34.67 2.61 -2.53
C ASP A 33 -34.61 3.47 -1.27
N GLY A 34 -33.59 3.25 -0.46
CA GLY A 34 -33.37 3.99 0.79
C GLY A 34 -33.99 3.37 2.02
N GLU A 35 -34.88 2.39 1.89
CA GLU A 35 -35.54 1.69 2.98
C GLU A 35 -34.88 0.35 3.32
N LEU A 36 -34.83 0.02 4.63
CA LEU A 36 -34.32 -1.26 5.11
C LEU A 36 -35.42 -2.31 5.05
N GLN A 37 -35.22 -3.34 4.23
CA GLN A 37 -36.12 -4.49 4.11
C GLN A 37 -35.43 -5.75 4.63
N LYS A 38 -36.21 -6.67 5.22
CA LYS A 38 -35.69 -7.97 5.68
C LYS A 38 -35.33 -8.83 4.48
N LEU A 39 -34.12 -9.40 4.51
CA LEU A 39 -33.73 -10.44 3.56
C LEU A 39 -34.67 -11.65 3.66
N ARG A 40 -35.03 -12.21 2.52
CA ARG A 40 -35.81 -13.47 2.45
C ARG A 40 -35.05 -14.62 3.09
N THR A 41 -33.75 -14.67 2.84
CA THR A 41 -32.84 -15.66 3.43
C THR A 41 -31.71 -14.91 4.12
N LYS A 42 -31.57 -15.15 5.42
CA LYS A 42 -30.43 -14.61 6.19
C LYS A 42 -29.14 -15.25 5.68
N CYS A 43 -28.07 -14.48 5.60
CA CYS A 43 -26.78 -14.97 5.16
C CYS A 43 -25.65 -14.44 6.04
N VAL A 44 -24.50 -15.09 5.96
CA VAL A 44 -23.29 -14.70 6.64
C VAL A 44 -22.26 -14.38 5.58
N ASP A 45 -21.71 -13.17 5.66
CA ASP A 45 -20.52 -12.80 4.91
C ASP A 45 -19.30 -12.86 5.83
N THR A 46 -18.13 -13.12 5.27
CA THR A 46 -16.92 -13.26 6.06
C THR A 46 -15.71 -12.71 5.33
N GLY A 47 -14.82 -12.06 6.07
CA GLY A 47 -13.56 -11.56 5.58
C GLY A 47 -12.42 -11.91 6.52
N MET A 48 -11.35 -12.49 5.99
CA MET A 48 -10.14 -12.81 6.75
C MET A 48 -8.93 -12.12 6.11
N GLY A 49 -8.14 -11.39 6.92
CA GLY A 49 -6.94 -10.72 6.43
C GLY A 49 -5.81 -11.72 6.18
N LEU A 50 -5.39 -11.86 4.91
CA LEU A 50 -4.31 -12.77 4.54
C LEU A 50 -3.02 -12.46 5.31
N GLU A 51 -2.63 -11.21 5.37
CA GLU A 51 -1.41 -10.77 6.06
C GLU A 51 -1.47 -11.04 7.56
N ARG A 52 -2.63 -10.78 8.16
CA ARG A 52 -2.85 -10.98 9.60
C ARG A 52 -2.83 -12.44 9.98
N ILE A 53 -3.51 -13.30 9.21
CA ILE A 53 -3.50 -14.75 9.49
C ILE A 53 -2.12 -15.37 9.21
N THR A 54 -1.40 -14.89 8.20
CA THR A 54 -0.04 -15.33 7.91
C THR A 54 0.90 -14.98 9.06
N ALA A 55 0.81 -13.76 9.59
CA ALA A 55 1.60 -13.35 10.75
C ALA A 55 1.32 -14.23 11.98
N LEU A 56 0.03 -14.50 12.24
CA LEU A 56 -0.37 -15.38 13.34
C LEU A 56 0.21 -16.79 13.21
N ILE A 57 0.10 -17.40 12.03
CA ILE A 57 0.61 -18.76 11.77
C ILE A 57 2.15 -18.78 11.83
N SER A 58 2.80 -17.70 11.41
CA SER A 58 4.26 -17.56 11.45
C SER A 58 4.78 -17.12 12.82
N GLU A 59 3.90 -17.01 13.82
CA GLU A 59 4.23 -16.59 15.19
C GLU A 59 4.94 -15.22 15.26
N THR A 60 4.66 -14.32 14.31
CA THR A 60 5.19 -12.95 14.30
C THR A 60 4.13 -11.94 14.75
N ALA A 61 4.58 -10.86 15.37
CA ALA A 61 3.69 -9.77 15.78
C ALA A 61 3.49 -8.71 14.69
N ASP A 62 4.30 -8.75 13.63
CA ASP A 62 4.28 -7.77 12.54
C ASP A 62 4.02 -8.47 11.20
N ASN A 63 3.00 -8.05 10.48
CA ASN A 63 2.64 -8.58 9.16
C ASN A 63 3.82 -8.49 8.16
N TYR A 64 4.68 -7.50 8.33
CA TYR A 64 5.82 -7.28 7.45
C TYR A 64 6.99 -8.23 7.70
N ASP A 65 7.00 -8.95 8.82
CA ASP A 65 8.02 -9.97 9.12
C ASP A 65 7.72 -11.32 8.47
N THR A 66 6.62 -11.40 7.71
CA THR A 66 6.22 -12.61 6.98
C THR A 66 6.91 -12.70 5.61
N ASP A 67 6.89 -13.88 5.01
CA ASP A 67 7.39 -14.14 3.66
C ASP A 67 6.65 -13.36 2.57
N LEU A 68 5.43 -12.89 2.87
CA LEU A 68 4.66 -12.02 1.98
C LEU A 68 5.39 -10.69 1.68
N PHE A 69 6.19 -10.18 2.60
CA PHE A 69 6.85 -8.88 2.47
C PHE A 69 8.37 -8.94 2.54
N GLN A 70 8.95 -9.94 3.20
CA GLN A 70 10.39 -10.00 3.43
C GLN A 70 11.22 -10.08 2.14
N PHE A 71 10.68 -10.67 1.06
CA PHE A 71 11.35 -10.63 -0.23
C PHE A 71 11.45 -9.21 -0.80
N LEU A 72 10.41 -8.37 -0.59
CA LEU A 72 10.44 -6.96 -1.01
C LEU A 72 11.45 -6.15 -0.21
N PHE A 73 11.59 -6.44 1.09
CA PHE A 73 12.59 -5.79 1.91
C PHE A 73 14.01 -6.04 1.38
N LYS A 74 14.32 -7.30 1.00
CA LYS A 74 15.60 -7.65 0.38
C LYS A 74 15.82 -6.92 -0.94
N GLU A 75 14.80 -6.87 -1.79
CA GLU A 75 14.89 -6.15 -3.07
C GLU A 75 15.08 -4.63 -2.87
N ILE A 76 14.43 -4.03 -1.88
CA ILE A 76 14.64 -2.62 -1.54
C ILE A 76 16.08 -2.41 -1.08
N GLU A 77 16.64 -3.29 -0.23
CA GLU A 77 18.04 -3.21 0.19
C GLU A 77 19.01 -3.25 -1.00
N GLU A 78 18.80 -4.18 -1.93
CA GLU A 78 19.66 -4.36 -3.10
C GLU A 78 19.56 -3.19 -4.09
N LYS A 79 18.33 -2.78 -4.43
CA LYS A 79 18.10 -1.72 -5.43
C LYS A 79 18.45 -0.33 -4.88
N CYS A 80 18.12 -0.06 -3.64
CA CYS A 80 18.44 1.21 -2.99
C CYS A 80 19.84 1.24 -2.38
N LYS A 81 20.57 0.13 -2.36
CA LYS A 81 21.90 0.00 -1.73
C LYS A 81 21.92 0.48 -0.27
N ILE A 82 20.88 0.17 0.46
CA ILE A 82 20.70 0.58 1.85
C ILE A 82 20.21 -0.61 2.68
N LYS A 83 20.73 -0.76 3.89
CA LYS A 83 20.24 -1.78 4.82
C LYS A 83 19.02 -1.29 5.62
N GLN A 84 18.14 -2.22 5.93
CA GLN A 84 17.04 -1.98 6.86
C GLN A 84 17.59 -1.64 8.25
N GLU A 85 17.16 -0.52 8.79
CA GLU A 85 17.46 -0.04 10.13
C GLU A 85 16.18 0.57 10.75
N SER A 86 16.16 0.76 12.07
CA SER A 86 14.99 1.33 12.76
C SER A 86 14.56 2.69 12.20
N LYS A 87 15.53 3.52 11.76
CA LYS A 87 15.25 4.86 11.19
C LYS A 87 14.55 4.85 9.83
N ASN A 88 14.71 3.77 9.05
CA ASN A 88 14.13 3.66 7.71
C ASN A 88 13.03 2.57 7.59
N LEU A 89 12.81 1.78 8.64
CA LEU A 89 11.84 0.68 8.67
C LEU A 89 10.44 1.09 8.19
N VAL A 90 9.98 2.27 8.60
CA VAL A 90 8.67 2.79 8.16
C VAL A 90 8.61 2.95 6.63
N SER A 91 9.72 3.39 6.00
CA SER A 91 9.78 3.53 4.54
C SER A 91 9.75 2.16 3.85
N PHE A 92 10.46 1.18 4.37
CA PHE A 92 10.42 -0.20 3.86
C PHE A 92 9.00 -0.79 3.91
N LYS A 93 8.30 -0.64 5.03
CA LYS A 93 6.91 -1.10 5.18
C LYS A 93 5.98 -0.43 4.19
N ILE A 94 6.05 0.90 4.06
CA ILE A 94 5.19 1.66 3.15
C ILE A 94 5.47 1.30 1.70
N ILE A 95 6.72 1.22 1.28
CA ILE A 95 7.08 0.84 -0.09
C ILE A 95 6.53 -0.56 -0.41
N SER A 96 6.77 -1.53 0.45
CA SER A 96 6.35 -2.93 0.24
C SER A 96 4.83 -3.09 0.17
N ASP A 97 4.11 -2.47 1.09
CA ASP A 97 2.64 -2.47 1.12
C ASP A 97 2.05 -1.83 -0.15
N HIS A 98 2.58 -0.67 -0.51
CA HIS A 98 2.08 0.07 -1.67
C HIS A 98 2.43 -0.61 -2.99
N LEU A 99 3.60 -1.24 -3.13
CA LEU A 99 3.97 -2.00 -4.31
C LEU A 99 2.97 -3.13 -4.59
N LYS A 100 2.61 -3.92 -3.57
CA LYS A 100 1.60 -4.96 -3.70
C LYS A 100 0.26 -4.37 -4.15
N SER A 101 -0.21 -3.33 -3.47
CA SER A 101 -1.48 -2.68 -3.77
C SER A 101 -1.51 -2.06 -5.17
N ILE A 102 -0.42 -1.39 -5.59
CA ILE A 102 -0.28 -0.81 -6.93
C ILE A 102 -0.39 -1.89 -7.99
N CYS A 103 0.35 -3.00 -7.86
CA CYS A 103 0.32 -4.09 -8.83
C CYS A 103 -1.09 -4.68 -8.96
N MET A 104 -1.78 -4.95 -7.84
CA MET A 104 -3.14 -5.52 -7.87
C MET A 104 -4.15 -4.56 -8.49
N LEU A 105 -4.17 -3.29 -8.09
CA LEU A 105 -5.09 -2.29 -8.64
C LEU A 105 -4.88 -2.07 -10.14
N MET A 106 -3.63 -2.05 -10.60
CA MET A 106 -3.33 -1.89 -12.03
C MET A 106 -3.63 -3.16 -12.81
N ALA A 107 -3.50 -4.34 -12.22
CA ALA A 107 -3.94 -5.61 -12.85
C ALA A 107 -5.45 -5.60 -13.13
N GLU A 108 -6.25 -4.99 -12.26
CA GLU A 108 -7.69 -4.74 -12.46
C GLU A 108 -8.00 -3.64 -13.50
N GLY A 109 -6.96 -3.06 -14.11
CA GLY A 109 -7.10 -2.03 -15.15
C GLY A 109 -7.29 -0.62 -14.64
N ILE A 110 -7.08 -0.35 -13.34
CA ILE A 110 -7.15 1.00 -12.80
C ILE A 110 -5.93 1.80 -13.26
N ILE A 111 -6.18 3.03 -13.73
CA ILE A 111 -5.15 3.97 -14.19
C ILE A 111 -5.06 5.13 -13.19
N PRO A 112 -3.86 5.64 -12.88
CA PRO A 112 -3.70 6.82 -12.03
C PRO A 112 -4.45 8.03 -12.61
N SER A 113 -5.31 8.66 -11.81
CA SER A 113 -6.13 9.81 -12.23
C SER A 113 -6.32 10.81 -11.08
N ASN A 114 -7.06 11.89 -11.34
CA ASN A 114 -7.39 12.91 -10.35
C ASN A 114 -8.64 12.59 -9.53
N GLU A 115 -9.42 11.58 -9.95
CA GLU A 115 -10.73 11.30 -9.39
C GLU A 115 -10.93 9.80 -9.13
N GLY A 116 -11.88 9.48 -8.27
CA GLY A 116 -12.34 8.13 -8.01
C GLY A 116 -11.24 7.15 -7.59
N ARG A 117 -11.30 5.92 -8.07
CA ARG A 117 -10.33 4.86 -7.75
C ARG A 117 -8.92 5.17 -8.25
N GLY A 118 -8.80 5.84 -9.40
CA GLY A 118 -7.50 6.23 -9.96
C GLY A 118 -6.78 7.28 -9.11
N TYR A 119 -7.50 8.13 -8.38
CA TYR A 119 -6.91 9.06 -7.42
C TYR A 119 -6.24 8.32 -6.24
N VAL A 120 -6.89 7.28 -5.73
CA VAL A 120 -6.31 6.45 -4.66
C VAL A 120 -5.03 5.79 -5.16
N LEU A 121 -5.06 5.18 -6.35
CA LEU A 121 -3.87 4.58 -6.96
C LEU A 121 -2.73 5.60 -7.13
N ARG A 122 -3.03 6.79 -7.65
CA ARG A 122 -2.04 7.87 -7.77
C ARG A 122 -1.41 8.25 -6.43
N ARG A 123 -2.20 8.35 -5.37
CA ARG A 123 -1.69 8.62 -4.01
C ARG A 123 -0.75 7.52 -3.52
N LEU A 124 -1.08 6.24 -3.75
CA LEU A 124 -0.22 5.11 -3.37
C LEU A 124 1.12 5.19 -4.11
N ILE A 125 1.11 5.41 -5.44
CA ILE A 125 2.32 5.54 -6.24
C ILE A 125 3.19 6.69 -5.72
N ARG A 126 2.63 7.88 -5.58
CA ARG A 126 3.37 9.08 -5.13
C ARG A 126 3.92 8.92 -3.73
N ARG A 127 3.16 8.28 -2.82
CA ARG A 127 3.64 8.00 -1.47
C ARG A 127 4.78 6.98 -1.48
N ALA A 128 4.70 5.93 -2.28
CA ALA A 128 5.80 4.99 -2.46
C ALA A 128 7.06 5.69 -3.00
N LEU A 129 6.92 6.50 -4.06
CA LEU A 129 8.02 7.30 -4.63
C LEU A 129 8.66 8.23 -3.61
N MET A 130 7.85 8.91 -2.80
CA MET A 130 8.34 9.79 -1.74
C MET A 130 9.18 9.03 -0.71
N HIS A 131 8.77 7.82 -0.34
CA HIS A 131 9.52 6.97 0.59
C HIS A 131 10.77 6.37 -0.06
N VAL A 132 10.73 6.02 -1.34
CA VAL A 132 11.93 5.63 -2.10
C VAL A 132 12.94 6.79 -2.11
N ASN A 133 12.52 8.01 -2.47
CA ASN A 133 13.40 9.17 -2.50
C ASN A 133 13.98 9.53 -1.12
N LYS A 134 13.24 9.23 -0.04
CA LYS A 134 13.73 9.44 1.34
C LYS A 134 14.89 8.52 1.71
N ILE A 135 14.92 7.29 1.18
CA ILE A 135 15.94 6.29 1.50
C ILE A 135 17.01 6.15 0.41
N HIS A 136 16.71 6.61 -0.81
CA HIS A 136 17.59 6.50 -1.96
C HIS A 136 17.51 7.79 -2.81
N SER A 137 18.57 8.57 -2.83
CA SER A 137 18.58 9.91 -3.44
C SER A 137 18.73 9.93 -4.97
N SER A 138 18.90 8.78 -5.63
CA SER A 138 19.19 8.75 -7.06
C SER A 138 18.35 7.72 -7.80
N GLY A 139 17.43 8.22 -8.62
CA GLY A 139 16.87 7.46 -9.74
C GLY A 139 15.59 6.66 -9.50
N VAL A 140 15.13 6.13 -10.59
CA VAL A 140 13.90 5.41 -10.82
C VAL A 140 14.04 3.97 -10.29
N VAL A 141 13.77 3.74 -9.02
CA VAL A 141 13.86 2.40 -8.41
C VAL A 141 12.49 1.72 -8.35
N LEU A 142 11.39 2.50 -8.29
CA LEU A 142 10.06 1.94 -8.08
C LEU A 142 9.63 0.98 -9.20
N ASN A 143 9.95 1.32 -10.45
CA ASN A 143 9.63 0.46 -11.60
C ASN A 143 10.38 -0.89 -11.56
N GLU A 144 11.61 -0.91 -11.08
CA GLU A 144 12.36 -2.15 -10.90
C GLU A 144 11.76 -3.02 -9.77
N LEU A 145 11.36 -2.40 -8.67
CA LEU A 145 10.69 -3.07 -7.57
C LEU A 145 9.33 -3.65 -7.98
N VAL A 146 8.59 -2.96 -8.86
CA VAL A 146 7.33 -3.46 -9.42
C VAL A 146 7.55 -4.72 -10.25
N LYS A 147 8.61 -4.80 -11.05
CA LYS A 147 8.93 -6.02 -11.83
C LYS A 147 9.09 -7.24 -10.93
N VAL A 148 9.88 -7.11 -9.88
CA VAL A 148 10.10 -8.19 -8.91
C VAL A 148 8.80 -8.55 -8.19
N THR A 149 7.99 -7.53 -7.84
CA THR A 149 6.68 -7.73 -7.22
C THR A 149 5.78 -8.55 -8.12
N ILE A 150 5.68 -8.19 -9.40
CA ILE A 150 4.90 -8.94 -10.40
C ILE A 150 5.42 -10.36 -10.55
N GLU A 151 6.72 -10.55 -10.71
CA GLU A 151 7.34 -11.88 -10.87
C GLU A 151 6.98 -12.82 -9.71
N LYS A 152 7.04 -12.30 -8.48
CA LYS A 152 6.72 -13.09 -7.28
C LYS A 152 5.24 -13.40 -7.19
N TYR A 153 4.38 -12.40 -7.31
CA TYR A 153 2.94 -12.56 -7.10
C TYR A 153 2.22 -13.19 -8.28
N SER A 154 2.72 -13.08 -9.51
CA SER A 154 2.11 -13.69 -10.69
C SER A 154 2.06 -15.21 -10.67
N LYS A 155 2.85 -15.84 -9.80
CA LYS A 155 2.79 -17.30 -9.55
C LYS A 155 1.45 -17.71 -8.93
N ILE A 156 0.76 -16.78 -8.26
CA ILE A 156 -0.53 -17.00 -7.58
C ILE A 156 -1.63 -16.23 -8.34
N TYR A 157 -1.35 -14.98 -8.73
CA TYR A 157 -2.27 -14.07 -9.40
C TYR A 157 -1.90 -13.95 -10.89
N PHE A 158 -2.36 -14.90 -11.72
CA PHE A 158 -1.99 -15.02 -13.12
C PHE A 158 -2.36 -13.79 -13.97
N GLU A 159 -3.34 -13.02 -13.54
CA GLU A 159 -3.76 -11.77 -14.18
C GLU A 159 -2.64 -10.73 -14.26
N LEU A 160 -1.72 -10.75 -13.30
CA LEU A 160 -0.55 -9.87 -13.30
C LEU A 160 0.31 -10.07 -14.54
N ASN A 161 0.51 -11.32 -14.99
CA ASN A 161 1.30 -11.63 -16.19
C ASN A 161 0.71 -10.99 -17.45
N LYS A 162 -0.62 -10.90 -17.54
CA LYS A 162 -1.30 -10.33 -18.71
C LYS A 162 -1.18 -8.80 -18.76
N ARG A 163 -0.80 -8.17 -17.67
CA ARG A 163 -0.80 -6.70 -17.50
C ARG A 163 0.58 -6.10 -17.25
N VAL A 164 1.66 -6.86 -17.32
CA VAL A 164 3.04 -6.39 -17.04
C VAL A 164 3.35 -5.09 -17.78
N SER A 165 3.27 -5.09 -19.11
CA SER A 165 3.57 -3.92 -19.93
C SER A 165 2.65 -2.73 -19.65
N PHE A 166 1.39 -3.00 -19.31
CA PHE A 166 0.43 -1.96 -18.92
C PHE A 166 0.83 -1.31 -17.59
N ILE A 167 1.21 -2.11 -16.60
CA ILE A 167 1.63 -1.65 -15.27
C ILE A 167 2.90 -0.83 -15.40
N GLU A 168 3.94 -1.36 -16.06
CA GLU A 168 5.22 -0.67 -16.24
C GLU A 168 5.06 0.68 -16.95
N LYS A 169 4.31 0.70 -18.05
CA LYS A 169 4.09 1.93 -18.82
C LYS A 169 3.40 3.03 -18.00
N ASN A 170 2.29 2.68 -17.33
CA ASN A 170 1.52 3.67 -16.59
C ASN A 170 2.24 4.14 -15.31
N LEU A 171 2.98 3.24 -14.66
CA LEU A 171 3.81 3.58 -13.52
C LEU A 171 4.91 4.57 -13.92
N LYS A 172 5.63 4.30 -15.02
CA LYS A 172 6.68 5.16 -15.54
C LYS A 172 6.17 6.57 -15.84
N ILE A 173 4.99 6.67 -16.49
CA ILE A 173 4.36 7.97 -16.77
C ILE A 173 4.06 8.76 -15.48
N GLU A 174 3.54 8.09 -14.45
CA GLU A 174 3.21 8.77 -13.18
C GLU A 174 4.47 9.12 -12.38
N GLU A 175 5.51 8.33 -12.48
CA GLU A 175 6.83 8.59 -11.89
C GLU A 175 7.48 9.82 -12.51
N GLU A 176 7.52 9.92 -13.83
CA GLU A 176 8.03 11.09 -14.56
C GLU A 176 7.27 12.38 -14.16
N LYS A 177 5.94 12.32 -14.14
CA LYS A 177 5.10 13.44 -13.69
C LYS A 177 5.33 13.83 -12.23
N PHE A 178 5.66 12.88 -11.38
CA PHE A 178 5.94 13.14 -9.98
C PHE A 178 7.29 13.85 -9.81
N VAL A 179 8.32 13.41 -10.53
CA VAL A 179 9.65 14.06 -10.54
C VAL A 179 9.53 15.50 -11.01
N GLU A 180 8.87 15.75 -12.15
CA GLU A 180 8.60 17.10 -12.64
C GLU A 180 7.90 17.99 -11.58
N THR A 181 6.92 17.42 -10.86
CA THR A 181 6.19 18.15 -9.82
C THR A 181 7.08 18.54 -8.64
N ILE A 182 8.01 17.65 -8.24
CA ILE A 182 8.97 17.93 -7.17
C ILE A 182 9.96 18.99 -7.62
N ASP A 183 10.51 18.87 -8.82
CA ASP A 183 11.48 19.81 -9.35
C ASP A 183 10.91 21.23 -9.46
N ILE A 184 9.69 21.37 -9.97
CA ILE A 184 8.96 22.64 -10.01
C ILE A 184 8.69 23.16 -8.59
N GLY A 185 8.26 22.29 -7.68
CA GLY A 185 8.04 22.63 -6.28
C GLY A 185 9.30 23.16 -5.59
N CYS A 186 10.43 22.48 -5.77
CA CYS A 186 11.72 22.89 -5.24
C CYS A 186 12.16 24.26 -5.82
N LEU A 187 11.98 24.49 -7.10
CA LEU A 187 12.32 25.77 -7.75
C LEU A 187 11.45 26.93 -7.20
N LEU A 188 10.16 26.70 -6.95
CA LEU A 188 9.26 27.71 -6.38
C LEU A 188 9.64 28.09 -4.93
N TYR A 189 10.07 27.09 -4.12
CA TYR A 189 10.47 27.34 -2.73
C TYR A 189 11.90 27.87 -2.58
N THR A 190 12.79 27.62 -3.54
CA THR A 190 14.18 28.11 -3.52
C THR A 190 14.37 29.43 -4.25
N SER A 191 13.38 29.86 -5.07
CA SER A 191 13.40 31.19 -5.68
C SER A 191 13.16 32.26 -4.63
N PRO A 192 13.99 33.35 -4.56
CA PRO A 192 13.73 34.45 -3.65
C PRO A 192 12.34 35.03 -3.92
N SER A 193 11.55 35.15 -2.87
CA SER A 193 10.22 35.75 -2.94
C SER A 193 10.29 37.14 -3.58
N PRO A 194 9.33 37.57 -4.41
CA PRO A 194 9.28 38.94 -4.88
C PRO A 194 9.27 40.00 -3.75
N ARG A 195 8.92 39.55 -2.50
CA ARG A 195 8.97 40.41 -1.28
C ARG A 195 10.35 40.58 -0.71
N ASP A 196 11.33 39.72 -1.08
CA ASP A 196 12.71 39.80 -0.57
C ASP A 196 13.61 40.68 -1.45
N ARG A 197 13.03 41.43 -2.40
CA ARG A 197 13.73 42.30 -3.32
C ARG A 197 13.66 43.80 -2.97
N TYR A 198 13.19 44.12 -1.74
CA TYR A 198 13.20 45.53 -1.28
C TYR A 198 13.77 45.66 0.09
#